data_231e8ce58b30701fbe2c43a132e04125
#
_entry.id   231e8ce58b30701fbe2c43a132e04125
#
_cell.length_a   1.000
_cell.length_b   1.000
_cell.length_c   1.000
_cell.angle_alpha   90.00
_cell.angle_beta   90.00
_cell.angle_gamma   90.00
#
_symmetry.space_group_name_H-M   'P 1'
#
loop_
_entity.id
_entity.type
_entity.pdbx_description
1 polymer ?
#
loop_
_entity_poly.entity_id
_entity_poly.type
_entity_poly.pdbx_seq_one_letter_code
_entity_poly.pdbx_strand_id
1 'polypeptide(L)'
;MLRLQASLQRWRLLAAALLLPVPALGQPAPADQTDAGKQVFKRANCMGCHKWHGNGGGGYGGDALSLRKTELTREQIIETVGCGRPGTGMPFFTRGAYDSVKCHDMTREDVGAQIPPEANVFLRPNDVEAVADYVLARIKGRGEPNYSECVDFFGNASRVCDIYKAQQPLGGPTTSEKPQ
;
A
#
# COMPACT_ATOMS: atom_id res chain seq x y z
N MET A 1 45.67 50.89 33.25
CA MET A 1 44.40 50.35 32.78
C MET A 1 44.64 49.39 31.61
N LEU A 2 45.30 48.27 31.86
CA LEU A 2 45.63 47.27 30.80
C LEU A 2 45.80 45.90 31.44
N ARG A 3 44.77 45.23 31.92
CA ARG A 3 44.85 43.85 32.42
C ARG A 3 43.49 43.11 32.49
N LEU A 4 42.52 43.43 31.65
CA LEU A 4 41.18 42.79 31.71
C LEU A 4 40.68 42.20 30.38
N GLN A 5 41.54 42.03 29.36
CA GLN A 5 41.10 41.46 28.06
C GLN A 5 41.65 40.07 27.72
N ALA A 6 42.36 39.40 28.62
CA ALA A 6 42.99 38.11 28.33
C ALA A 6 42.22 36.87 28.77
N SER A 7 41.04 37.00 29.43
CA SER A 7 40.32 35.86 29.99
C SER A 7 39.09 35.39 29.19
N LEU A 8 38.66 36.13 28.19
CA LEU A 8 37.45 35.80 27.38
C LEU A 8 37.75 34.98 26.11
N GLN A 9 39.03 34.73 25.82
CA GLN A 9 39.43 34.07 24.57
C GLN A 9 39.69 32.55 24.72
N ARG A 10 39.64 32.04 25.96
CA ARG A 10 39.93 30.63 26.26
C ARG A 10 38.69 29.71 26.29
N TRP A 11 37.49 30.25 26.19
CA TRP A 11 36.25 29.47 26.25
C TRP A 11 35.58 29.19 24.88
N ARG A 12 36.22 29.58 23.77
CA ARG A 12 35.67 29.39 22.43
C ARG A 12 36.18 28.15 21.68
N LEU A 13 36.99 27.29 22.29
CA LEU A 13 37.60 26.14 21.60
C LEU A 13 37.19 24.76 22.10
N LEU A 14 36.13 24.62 22.90
CA LEU A 14 35.68 23.30 23.40
C LEU A 14 34.22 22.93 23.03
N ALA A 15 33.65 23.54 22.01
CA ALA A 15 32.37 23.10 21.46
C ALA A 15 32.57 22.43 20.07
N ALA A 16 33.57 21.56 19.92
CA ALA A 16 33.57 20.57 18.87
C ALA A 16 32.56 19.48 19.25
N ALA A 17 31.28 19.74 19.00
CA ALA A 17 30.23 18.74 19.14
C ALA A 17 30.60 17.54 18.25
N LEU A 18 30.90 16.42 18.88
CA LEU A 18 30.93 15.11 18.23
C LEU A 18 29.54 14.84 17.64
N LEU A 19 29.32 15.25 16.40
CA LEU A 19 28.24 14.76 15.55
C LEU A 19 28.59 13.30 15.21
N LEU A 20 28.29 12.38 16.14
CA LEU A 20 28.27 10.97 15.83
C LEU A 20 27.14 10.77 14.78
N PRO A 21 27.43 10.14 13.64
CA PRO A 21 26.37 9.76 12.72
C PRO A 21 25.42 8.81 13.44
N VAL A 22 24.19 9.27 13.68
CA VAL A 22 23.11 8.37 14.14
C VAL A 22 22.91 7.37 12.99
N PRO A 23 23.09 6.06 13.20
CA PRO A 23 22.75 5.10 12.18
C PRO A 23 21.27 5.30 11.85
N ALA A 24 20.96 5.67 10.63
CA ALA A 24 19.61 5.67 10.11
C ALA A 24 19.10 4.22 10.24
N LEU A 25 18.24 3.98 11.22
CA LEU A 25 17.50 2.72 11.34
C LEU A 25 16.76 2.57 10.01
N GLY A 26 17.25 1.63 9.19
CA GLY A 26 16.82 1.48 7.81
C GLY A 26 15.32 1.35 7.72
N GLN A 27 14.70 2.24 6.97
CA GLN A 27 13.35 2.01 6.48
C GLN A 27 13.38 0.73 5.64
N PRO A 28 12.39 -0.18 5.80
CA PRO A 28 12.32 -1.37 4.96
C PRO A 28 12.37 -0.95 3.49
N ALA A 29 13.10 -1.71 2.68
CA ALA A 29 13.24 -1.42 1.26
C ALA A 29 11.85 -1.44 0.60
N PRO A 30 11.59 -0.63 -0.45
CA PRO A 30 10.28 -0.57 -1.10
C PRO A 30 9.70 -1.92 -1.53
N ALA A 31 10.56 -2.90 -1.84
CA ALA A 31 10.15 -4.25 -2.19
C ALA A 31 9.50 -5.02 -1.03
N ASP A 32 10.01 -4.85 0.18
CA ASP A 32 9.48 -5.52 1.38
C ASP A 32 8.08 -5.00 1.75
N GLN A 33 7.86 -3.70 1.62
CA GLN A 33 6.53 -3.10 1.88
C GLN A 33 5.48 -3.56 0.86
N THR A 34 5.85 -3.68 -0.41
CA THR A 34 4.90 -4.16 -1.44
C THR A 34 4.55 -5.63 -1.27
N ASP A 35 5.47 -6.46 -0.81
CA ASP A 35 5.18 -7.86 -0.49
C ASP A 35 4.31 -8.00 0.77
N ALA A 36 4.56 -7.19 1.80
CA ALA A 36 3.67 -7.11 2.96
C ALA A 36 2.26 -6.69 2.55
N GLY A 37 2.11 -5.68 1.70
CA GLY A 37 0.82 -5.23 1.16
C GLY A 37 0.11 -6.30 0.33
N LYS A 38 0.83 -7.07 -0.48
CA LYS A 38 0.29 -8.23 -1.21
C LYS A 38 -0.30 -9.28 -0.25
N GLN A 39 0.39 -9.56 0.86
CA GLN A 39 -0.13 -10.48 1.89
C GLN A 39 -1.39 -9.91 2.57
N VAL A 40 -1.44 -8.60 2.85
CA VAL A 40 -2.65 -7.94 3.36
C VAL A 40 -3.79 -8.08 2.35
N PHE A 41 -3.56 -7.80 1.08
CA PHE A 41 -4.54 -7.90 0.00
C PHE A 41 -5.16 -9.31 -0.09
N LYS A 42 -4.35 -10.35 0.16
CA LYS A 42 -4.82 -11.75 0.22
C LYS A 42 -5.61 -12.03 1.49
N ARG A 43 -5.02 -11.79 2.69
CA ARG A 43 -5.64 -12.22 3.97
C ARG A 43 -6.88 -11.41 4.35
N ALA A 44 -6.96 -10.15 3.93
CA ALA A 44 -8.13 -9.30 4.12
C ALA A 44 -9.21 -9.53 3.03
N ASN A 45 -8.97 -10.48 2.13
CA ASN A 45 -9.88 -10.85 1.05
C ASN A 45 -10.25 -9.71 0.09
N CYS A 46 -9.35 -8.73 -0.12
CA CYS A 46 -9.56 -7.65 -1.08
C CYS A 46 -9.80 -8.22 -2.50
N MET A 47 -9.09 -9.32 -2.83
CA MET A 47 -9.23 -10.00 -4.11
C MET A 47 -10.62 -10.62 -4.34
N GLY A 48 -11.42 -10.86 -3.29
CA GLY A 48 -12.77 -11.40 -3.42
C GLY A 48 -13.71 -10.47 -4.18
N CYS A 49 -13.53 -9.16 -4.03
CA CYS A 49 -14.27 -8.13 -4.77
C CYS A 49 -13.45 -7.52 -5.90
N HIS A 50 -12.20 -7.12 -5.63
CA HIS A 50 -11.35 -6.43 -6.60
C HIS A 50 -10.63 -7.36 -7.57
N LYS A 51 -10.73 -8.68 -7.40
CA LYS A 51 -9.95 -9.71 -8.11
C LYS A 51 -8.45 -9.59 -7.76
N TRP A 52 -7.67 -10.61 -8.06
CA TRP A 52 -6.22 -10.58 -7.81
C TRP A 52 -5.50 -9.47 -8.60
N HIS A 53 -6.02 -9.16 -9.79
CA HIS A 53 -5.44 -8.17 -10.70
C HIS A 53 -5.99 -6.75 -10.51
N GLY A 54 -6.97 -6.54 -9.65
CA GLY A 54 -7.50 -5.22 -9.34
C GLY A 54 -8.48 -4.63 -10.37
N ASN A 55 -8.93 -5.35 -11.39
CA ASN A 55 -9.91 -4.80 -12.34
C ASN A 55 -11.31 -4.63 -11.76
N GLY A 56 -11.58 -5.28 -10.61
CA GLY A 56 -12.91 -5.25 -10.03
C GLY A 56 -13.93 -6.04 -10.84
N GLY A 57 -15.16 -5.53 -10.88
CA GLY A 57 -16.30 -6.22 -11.50
C GLY A 57 -16.96 -7.21 -10.55
N GLY A 58 -18.05 -7.81 -10.96
CA GLY A 58 -18.93 -8.64 -10.16
C GLY A 58 -18.23 -9.64 -9.23
N GLY A 59 -18.58 -9.58 -7.96
CA GLY A 59 -18.06 -10.42 -6.89
C GLY A 59 -19.07 -10.51 -5.74
N TYR A 60 -18.70 -11.17 -4.65
CA TYR A 60 -19.57 -11.37 -3.48
C TYR A 60 -20.08 -10.07 -2.85
N GLY A 61 -19.34 -8.96 -2.98
CA GLY A 61 -19.68 -7.64 -2.44
C GLY A 61 -20.31 -6.68 -3.47
N GLY A 62 -20.77 -7.17 -4.62
CA GLY A 62 -21.25 -6.34 -5.73
C GLY A 62 -20.14 -5.95 -6.71
N ASP A 63 -20.39 -4.93 -7.53
CA ASP A 63 -19.45 -4.46 -8.54
C ASP A 63 -18.38 -3.56 -7.92
N ALA A 64 -17.21 -4.14 -7.60
CA ALA A 64 -16.07 -3.36 -7.14
C ALA A 64 -15.45 -2.54 -8.28
N LEU A 65 -15.12 -1.28 -8.00
CA LEU A 65 -14.43 -0.42 -8.94
C LEU A 65 -13.01 -0.94 -9.24
N SER A 66 -12.54 -0.66 -10.45
CA SER A 66 -11.20 -1.02 -10.87
C SER A 66 -10.14 -0.23 -10.08
N LEU A 67 -9.28 -0.95 -9.38
CA LEU A 67 -8.10 -0.37 -8.73
C LEU A 67 -7.03 0.02 -9.76
N ARG A 68 -7.03 -0.62 -10.96
CA ARG A 68 -6.10 -0.28 -12.05
C ARG A 68 -6.36 1.11 -12.61
N LYS A 69 -7.63 1.54 -12.58
CA LYS A 69 -8.09 2.84 -13.08
C LYS A 69 -8.31 3.87 -11.97
N THR A 70 -7.96 3.56 -10.73
CA THR A 70 -8.20 4.48 -9.61
C THR A 70 -7.37 5.76 -9.77
N GLU A 71 -8.00 6.90 -9.54
CA GLU A 71 -7.36 8.22 -9.48
C GLU A 71 -6.95 8.60 -8.05
N LEU A 72 -7.32 7.80 -7.05
CA LEU A 72 -7.09 8.10 -5.64
C LEU A 72 -5.60 8.26 -5.32
N THR A 73 -5.28 9.20 -4.43
CA THR A 73 -3.97 9.36 -3.83
C THR A 73 -3.71 8.25 -2.80
N ARG A 74 -2.49 8.17 -2.28
CA ARG A 74 -2.13 7.22 -1.22
C ARG A 74 -3.02 7.40 0.00
N GLU A 75 -3.18 8.63 0.46
CA GLU A 75 -3.96 8.99 1.63
C GLU A 75 -5.44 8.64 1.45
N GLN A 76 -5.98 8.90 0.27
CA GLN A 76 -7.36 8.54 -0.07
C GLN A 76 -7.58 7.03 -0.14
N ILE A 77 -6.57 6.26 -0.58
CA ILE A 77 -6.62 4.79 -0.57
C ILE A 77 -6.59 4.30 0.89
N ILE A 78 -5.69 4.84 1.72
CA ILE A 78 -5.60 4.53 3.15
C ILE A 78 -6.95 4.79 3.84
N GLU A 79 -7.53 5.96 3.64
CA GLU A 79 -8.83 6.30 4.19
C GLU A 79 -9.93 5.36 3.68
N THR A 80 -9.97 5.10 2.37
CA THR A 80 -10.97 4.20 1.77
C THR A 80 -10.85 2.77 2.30
N VAL A 81 -9.64 2.25 2.50
CA VAL A 81 -9.44 0.93 3.10
C VAL A 81 -9.83 0.93 4.56
N GLY A 82 -9.39 1.94 5.32
CA GLY A 82 -9.70 2.02 6.75
C GLY A 82 -11.18 2.18 7.02
N CYS A 83 -11.84 3.03 6.25
CA CYS A 83 -13.20 3.50 6.48
C CYS A 83 -14.28 2.83 5.62
N GLY A 84 -13.88 2.04 4.62
CA GLY A 84 -14.84 1.51 3.64
C GLY A 84 -15.41 2.63 2.76
N ARG A 85 -16.50 2.33 2.06
CA ARG A 85 -17.20 3.31 1.20
C ARG A 85 -18.68 3.36 1.54
N PRO A 86 -19.17 4.47 2.09
CA PRO A 86 -20.58 4.64 2.41
C PRO A 86 -21.50 4.32 1.22
N GLY A 87 -22.61 3.66 1.50
CA GLY A 87 -23.58 3.24 0.50
C GLY A 87 -23.14 2.12 -0.44
N THR A 88 -22.02 1.45 -0.13
CA THR A 88 -21.50 0.32 -0.94
C THR A 88 -21.21 -0.91 -0.08
N GLY A 89 -20.92 -2.04 -0.73
CA GLY A 89 -20.47 -3.27 -0.06
C GLY A 89 -18.99 -3.28 0.35
N MET A 90 -18.21 -2.20 0.10
CA MET A 90 -16.81 -2.16 0.54
C MET A 90 -16.73 -1.92 2.04
N PRO A 91 -16.23 -2.91 2.82
CA PRO A 91 -16.23 -2.83 4.28
C PRO A 91 -15.17 -1.86 4.80
N PHE A 92 -15.34 -1.41 6.05
CA PHE A 92 -14.30 -0.72 6.79
C PHE A 92 -13.40 -1.72 7.52
N PHE A 93 -12.07 -1.47 7.50
CA PHE A 93 -11.08 -2.34 8.13
C PHE A 93 -10.45 -1.74 9.39
N THR A 94 -10.76 -0.50 9.74
CA THR A 94 -10.30 0.16 10.97
C THR A 94 -11.30 -0.09 12.08
N ARG A 95 -10.82 -0.61 13.22
CA ARG A 95 -11.65 -0.79 14.41
C ARG A 95 -12.16 0.56 14.91
N GLY A 96 -13.47 0.68 15.16
CA GLY A 96 -14.10 1.91 15.62
C GLY A 96 -14.29 2.97 14.52
N ALA A 97 -14.21 2.58 13.25
CA ALA A 97 -14.54 3.45 12.12
C ALA A 97 -15.97 3.99 12.29
N TYR A 98 -16.14 5.30 12.05
CA TYR A 98 -17.37 6.09 12.24
C TYR A 98 -17.83 6.29 13.69
N ASP A 99 -17.23 5.59 14.67
CA ASP A 99 -17.57 5.76 16.10
C ASP A 99 -16.48 6.58 16.81
N SER A 100 -15.33 5.99 17.07
CA SER A 100 -14.18 6.67 17.69
C SER A 100 -13.19 7.24 16.68
N VAL A 101 -13.27 6.79 15.42
CA VAL A 101 -12.48 7.29 14.30
C VAL A 101 -13.42 7.93 13.29
N LYS A 102 -13.23 9.21 12.99
CA LYS A 102 -13.94 9.87 11.90
C LYS A 102 -13.48 9.28 10.56
N CYS A 103 -14.44 9.06 9.69
CA CYS A 103 -14.23 8.50 8.38
C CYS A 103 -14.86 9.43 7.34
N HIS A 104 -14.07 9.87 6.37
CA HIS A 104 -14.53 10.86 5.37
C HIS A 104 -15.13 12.12 6.02
N ASP A 105 -14.53 12.55 7.15
CA ASP A 105 -15.02 13.63 8.02
C ASP A 105 -16.42 13.42 8.60
N MET A 106 -16.98 12.21 8.53
CA MET A 106 -18.31 11.84 8.99
C MET A 106 -18.26 10.93 10.22
N THR A 107 -19.31 10.99 11.00
CA THR A 107 -19.63 10.07 12.10
C THR A 107 -20.65 9.02 11.63
N ARG A 108 -20.94 8.04 12.48
CA ARG A 108 -21.99 7.05 12.22
C ARG A 108 -23.37 7.70 12.05
N GLU A 109 -23.65 8.75 12.82
CA GLU A 109 -24.91 9.50 12.72
C GLU A 109 -25.03 10.22 11.38
N ASP A 110 -23.95 10.84 10.90
CA ASP A 110 -23.93 11.55 9.61
C ASP A 110 -24.18 10.59 8.43
N VAL A 111 -23.62 9.39 8.48
CA VAL A 111 -23.74 8.39 7.40
C VAL A 111 -25.07 7.62 7.47
N GLY A 112 -25.59 7.41 8.67
CA GLY A 112 -26.89 6.77 8.89
C GLY A 112 -26.97 5.37 8.27
N ALA A 113 -27.99 5.14 7.46
CA ALA A 113 -28.24 3.85 6.81
C ALA A 113 -27.20 3.46 5.74
N GLN A 114 -26.31 4.37 5.35
CA GLN A 114 -25.28 4.13 4.35
C GLN A 114 -23.95 3.68 4.96
N ILE A 115 -23.90 3.36 6.24
CA ILE A 115 -22.72 2.82 6.91
C ILE A 115 -22.22 1.60 6.13
N PRO A 116 -20.91 1.56 5.77
CA PRO A 116 -20.33 0.38 5.16
C PRO A 116 -20.38 -0.82 6.10
N PRO A 117 -20.42 -2.06 5.60
CA PRO A 117 -20.32 -3.23 6.46
C PRO A 117 -18.98 -3.27 7.19
N GLU A 118 -18.97 -3.91 8.36
CA GLU A 118 -17.74 -4.21 9.08
C GLU A 118 -16.97 -5.34 8.38
N ALA A 119 -15.66 -5.22 8.29
CA ALA A 119 -14.83 -6.28 7.73
C ALA A 119 -14.74 -7.48 8.68
N ASN A 120 -14.65 -8.68 8.13
CA ASN A 120 -14.43 -9.90 8.92
C ASN A 120 -13.09 -9.91 9.69
N VAL A 121 -12.13 -9.09 9.25
CA VAL A 121 -10.85 -8.91 9.91
C VAL A 121 -10.50 -7.43 9.97
N PHE A 122 -10.09 -6.95 11.14
CA PHE A 122 -9.55 -5.59 11.26
C PHE A 122 -8.07 -5.57 10.88
N LEU A 123 -7.64 -4.47 10.27
CA LEU A 123 -6.27 -4.20 9.91
C LEU A 123 -5.64 -3.20 10.89
N ARG A 124 -4.36 -3.39 11.19
CA ARG A 124 -3.56 -2.40 11.90
C ARG A 124 -3.22 -1.25 10.95
N PRO A 125 -2.91 -0.03 11.46
CA PRO A 125 -2.53 1.10 10.60
C PRO A 125 -1.44 0.75 9.58
N ASN A 126 -0.37 0.10 9.99
CA ASN A 126 0.71 -0.32 9.09
C ASN A 126 0.25 -1.32 8.00
N ASP A 127 -0.76 -2.15 8.28
CA ASP A 127 -1.34 -3.06 7.30
C ASP A 127 -2.15 -2.30 6.25
N VAL A 128 -2.90 -1.27 6.68
CA VAL A 128 -3.66 -0.39 5.78
C VAL A 128 -2.72 0.39 4.86
N GLU A 129 -1.63 0.93 5.42
CA GLU A 129 -0.60 1.60 4.63
C GLU A 129 0.08 0.65 3.63
N ALA A 130 0.48 -0.54 4.08
CA ALA A 130 1.14 -1.52 3.22
C ALA A 130 0.26 -1.95 2.05
N VAL A 131 -1.04 -2.17 2.26
CA VAL A 131 -1.94 -2.53 1.15
C VAL A 131 -2.19 -1.36 0.21
N ALA A 132 -2.22 -0.11 0.70
CA ALA A 132 -2.30 1.08 -0.15
C ALA A 132 -1.04 1.20 -1.04
N ASP A 133 0.14 1.00 -0.47
CA ASP A 133 1.40 1.02 -1.20
C ASP A 133 1.48 -0.12 -2.25
N TYR A 134 0.96 -1.30 -1.92
CA TYR A 134 0.84 -2.39 -2.88
C TYR A 134 -0.09 -2.03 -4.06
N VAL A 135 -1.25 -1.45 -3.80
CA VAL A 135 -2.18 -1.01 -4.84
C VAL A 135 -1.51 0.01 -5.77
N LEU A 136 -0.82 1.00 -5.21
CA LEU A 136 -0.13 2.03 -5.98
C LEU A 136 1.03 1.47 -6.81
N ALA A 137 1.86 0.59 -6.23
CA ALA A 137 3.07 0.11 -6.87
C ALA A 137 2.82 -1.03 -7.87
N ARG A 138 1.79 -1.86 -7.64
CA ARG A 138 1.61 -3.12 -8.35
C ARG A 138 0.30 -3.24 -9.13
N ILE A 139 -0.69 -2.37 -8.86
CA ILE A 139 -2.02 -2.47 -9.48
C ILE A 139 -2.36 -1.21 -10.28
N LYS A 140 -2.33 -0.03 -9.63
CA LYS A 140 -2.69 1.25 -10.27
C LYS A 140 -1.87 1.52 -11.53
N GLY A 141 -2.54 1.95 -12.59
CA GLY A 141 -1.91 2.32 -13.86
C GLY A 141 -1.41 1.14 -14.70
N ARG A 142 -1.61 -0.10 -14.25
CA ARG A 142 -1.30 -1.27 -15.06
C ARG A 142 -2.34 -1.45 -16.17
N GLY A 143 -1.89 -1.95 -17.34
CA GLY A 143 -2.78 -2.33 -18.44
C GLY A 143 -3.59 -3.60 -18.13
N GLU A 144 -3.91 -4.38 -19.13
CA GLU A 144 -4.60 -5.65 -18.91
C GLU A 144 -3.74 -6.64 -18.11
N PRO A 145 -4.36 -7.49 -17.25
CA PRO A 145 -3.64 -8.50 -16.50
C PRO A 145 -2.87 -9.45 -17.43
N ASN A 146 -1.68 -9.83 -17.03
CA ASN A 146 -0.84 -10.71 -17.83
C ASN A 146 -0.26 -11.88 -17.02
N TYR A 147 0.39 -12.81 -17.71
CA TYR A 147 0.96 -14.02 -17.11
C TYR A 147 2.00 -13.70 -16.01
N SER A 148 2.89 -12.74 -16.27
CA SER A 148 3.94 -12.37 -15.30
C SER A 148 3.36 -11.81 -14.01
N GLU A 149 2.36 -10.91 -14.08
CA GLU A 149 1.67 -10.38 -12.91
C GLU A 149 0.93 -11.47 -12.13
N CYS A 150 0.30 -12.41 -12.86
CA CYS A 150 -0.39 -13.53 -12.23
C CYS A 150 0.58 -14.43 -11.46
N VAL A 151 1.71 -14.75 -12.06
CA VAL A 151 2.78 -15.55 -11.42
C VAL A 151 3.39 -14.83 -10.22
N ASP A 152 3.62 -13.52 -10.31
CA ASP A 152 4.07 -12.72 -9.17
C ASP A 152 3.07 -12.79 -8.00
N PHE A 153 1.78 -12.79 -8.31
CA PHE A 153 0.74 -12.85 -7.29
C PHE A 153 0.57 -14.25 -6.67
N PHE A 154 0.44 -15.30 -7.49
CA PHE A 154 0.10 -16.65 -7.05
C PHE A 154 1.31 -17.59 -6.89
N GLY A 155 2.43 -17.27 -7.50
CA GLY A 155 3.61 -18.14 -7.58
C GLY A 155 3.64 -18.99 -8.86
N ASN A 156 4.83 -19.44 -9.23
CA ASN A 156 5.12 -20.15 -10.49
C ASN A 156 4.36 -21.47 -10.66
N ALA A 157 3.99 -22.13 -9.55
CA ALA A 157 3.31 -23.43 -9.58
C ALA A 157 1.80 -23.31 -9.78
N SER A 158 1.25 -22.11 -9.82
CA SER A 158 -0.20 -21.92 -9.89
C SER A 158 -0.72 -22.05 -11.32
N ARG A 159 -1.59 -23.05 -11.52
CA ARG A 159 -2.26 -23.28 -12.81
C ARG A 159 -3.30 -22.21 -13.15
N VAL A 160 -3.73 -21.41 -12.19
CA VAL A 160 -4.69 -20.31 -12.40
C VAL A 160 -4.17 -19.27 -13.41
N CYS A 161 -2.85 -19.19 -13.57
CA CYS A 161 -2.20 -18.26 -14.50
C CYS A 161 -2.17 -18.75 -15.96
N ASP A 162 -2.50 -20.04 -16.21
CA ASP A 162 -2.37 -20.62 -17.55
C ASP A 162 -3.26 -19.93 -18.60
N ILE A 163 -4.39 -19.36 -18.16
CA ILE A 163 -5.29 -18.58 -19.04
C ILE A 163 -4.62 -17.35 -19.66
N TYR A 164 -3.56 -16.84 -19.02
CA TYR A 164 -2.81 -15.67 -19.50
C TYR A 164 -1.62 -16.04 -20.40
N LYS A 165 -1.25 -17.32 -20.52
CA LYS A 165 -0.14 -17.76 -21.39
C LYS A 165 -0.39 -17.46 -22.85
N ALA A 166 -1.62 -17.65 -23.31
CA ALA A 166 -2.02 -17.40 -24.70
C ALA A 166 -2.06 -15.90 -25.07
N GLN A 167 -2.02 -15.01 -24.07
CA GLN A 167 -2.05 -13.56 -24.26
C GLN A 167 -0.64 -12.94 -24.33
N GLN A 168 0.42 -13.75 -24.14
CA GLN A 168 1.78 -13.26 -24.33
C GLN A 168 2.04 -13.09 -25.83
N PRO A 169 2.56 -11.92 -26.27
CA PRO A 169 3.01 -11.77 -27.66
C PRO A 169 4.05 -12.85 -27.97
N LEU A 170 3.87 -13.56 -29.07
CA LEU A 170 4.89 -14.46 -29.60
C LEU A 170 6.11 -13.60 -30.01
N GLY A 171 7.06 -13.38 -29.10
CA GLY A 171 8.22 -12.52 -29.34
C GLY A 171 8.73 -11.79 -28.12
N GLY A 172 8.85 -12.44 -26.97
CA GLY A 172 9.73 -11.96 -25.90
C GLY A 172 11.19 -12.19 -26.29
N PRO A 173 12.14 -11.30 -25.91
CA PRO A 173 13.53 -11.45 -26.28
C PRO A 173 14.10 -12.78 -25.75
N THR A 174 14.51 -13.64 -26.63
CA THR A 174 15.38 -14.77 -26.31
C THR A 174 16.75 -14.21 -26.00
N THR A 175 16.97 -13.78 -24.74
CA THR A 175 18.33 -13.49 -24.26
C THR A 175 19.05 -14.80 -23.99
N SER A 176 19.53 -15.43 -25.05
CA SER A 176 20.67 -16.33 -24.97
C SER A 176 21.77 -15.78 -25.87
N GLU A 177 22.35 -14.66 -25.47
CA GLU A 177 23.64 -14.25 -26.01
C GLU A 177 24.67 -14.42 -24.89
N LYS A 178 25.40 -15.53 -24.99
CA LYS A 178 26.56 -15.85 -24.17
C LYS A 178 27.69 -14.99 -24.69
N PRO A 179 28.39 -14.19 -23.88
CA PRO A 179 29.57 -13.47 -24.32
C PRO A 179 30.70 -14.44 -24.60
N GLN A 180 31.32 -14.25 -25.76
CA GLN A 180 32.61 -14.89 -26.12
C GLN A 180 33.75 -14.22 -25.38
#